data_8223346f5b6d49685ea72b30ab3099ea
#
_entry.id   8223346f5b6d49685ea72b30ab3099ea
#
_cell.length_a   1.000
_cell.length_b   1.000
_cell.length_c   1.000
_cell.angle_alpha   90.00
_cell.angle_beta   90.00
_cell.angle_gamma   90.00
#
_symmetry.space_group_name_H-M   'P 1'
#
loop_
_entity.id
_entity.type
_entity.pdbx_description
1 polymer ?
#
loop_
_entity_poly.entity_id
_entity_poly.type
_entity_poly.pdbx_seq_one_letter_code
_entity_poly.pdbx_strand_id
1 'polypeptide(L)'
;MLVTDVRRARMPLLDLVTEAAAGGVDAIYLRDAGGSIDDLPLTTRTLRVQIGDAVTLLVNGGPQAALATRTGLHLRERDMTPAAARSELGPTVTIGRSVHTLEGAVASTGADYVLAGHVYSSPSKPGWVPLGPEGLAEIVAVAPCPVIAIGGITPDRVAEVIRTGARGVAVIGAIVEADNPRAAATALRVAVDRALQHRQEEVSMSAQIIARNETSAVEIVVNGKPVSISAGATVHDFLAGKRMTDAMAIVERNGEIVPRGEYGDTHLQAGDRLEVVHAVGGG
;
A
#
# COMPACT_ATOMS: atom_id res chain seq x y z
N MET A 1 -12.81 1.28 6.87
CA MET A 1 -13.00 2.39 7.86
C MET A 1 -14.18 3.27 7.47
N LEU A 2 -15.02 3.68 8.44
CA LEU A 2 -16.02 4.74 8.29
C LEU A 2 -15.49 6.05 8.90
N VAL A 3 -15.59 7.17 8.18
CA VAL A 3 -15.43 8.51 8.74
C VAL A 3 -16.82 9.15 8.83
N THR A 4 -17.25 9.52 10.03
CA THR A 4 -18.58 10.06 10.24
C THR A 4 -18.71 11.53 9.80
N ASP A 5 -19.88 11.90 9.38
CA ASP A 5 -20.30 13.29 9.17
C ASP A 5 -21.77 13.43 9.57
N VAL A 6 -22.00 13.90 10.79
CA VAL A 6 -23.35 13.99 11.40
C VAL A 6 -24.28 14.87 10.57
N ARG A 7 -23.75 15.88 9.87
CA ARG A 7 -24.54 16.84 9.06
C ARG A 7 -25.09 16.22 7.78
N ARG A 8 -24.49 15.11 7.33
CA ARG A 8 -24.86 14.40 6.10
C ARG A 8 -25.60 13.09 6.38
N ALA A 9 -25.63 12.68 7.66
CA ALA A 9 -26.25 11.43 8.06
C ALA A 9 -27.77 11.48 7.88
N ARG A 10 -28.34 10.39 7.36
CA ARG A 10 -29.79 10.22 7.15
C ARG A 10 -30.49 9.59 8.34
N MET A 11 -29.74 9.19 9.36
CA MET A 11 -30.23 8.57 10.58
C MET A 11 -29.38 9.02 11.79
N PRO A 12 -29.83 8.77 13.03
CA PRO A 12 -29.05 9.07 14.22
C PRO A 12 -27.65 8.43 14.18
N LEU A 13 -26.65 9.14 14.72
CA LEU A 13 -25.24 8.70 14.67
C LEU A 13 -25.04 7.30 15.27
N LEU A 14 -25.69 6.98 16.38
CA LEU A 14 -25.56 5.70 17.05
C LEU A 14 -26.06 4.54 16.16
N ASP A 15 -27.19 4.75 15.49
CA ASP A 15 -27.76 3.76 14.58
C ASP A 15 -26.87 3.58 13.34
N LEU A 16 -26.42 4.69 12.75
CA LEU A 16 -25.52 4.67 11.60
C LEU A 16 -24.25 3.85 11.88
N VAL A 17 -23.60 4.13 13.03
CA VAL A 17 -22.35 3.46 13.41
C VAL A 17 -22.59 1.98 13.70
N THR A 18 -23.69 1.64 14.38
CA THR A 18 -24.06 0.26 14.68
C THR A 18 -24.33 -0.53 13.40
N GLU A 19 -25.10 0.04 12.46
CA GLU A 19 -25.39 -0.58 11.17
C GLU A 19 -24.12 -0.76 10.31
N ALA A 20 -23.25 0.26 10.29
CA ALA A 20 -21.98 0.17 9.57
C ALA A 20 -21.04 -0.90 10.15
N ALA A 21 -20.94 -1.01 11.47
CA ALA A 21 -20.17 -2.04 12.17
C ALA A 21 -20.72 -3.45 11.86
N ALA A 22 -22.05 -3.63 11.92
CA ALA A 22 -22.71 -4.87 11.55
C ALA A 22 -22.51 -5.25 10.07
N GLY A 23 -22.25 -4.26 9.21
CA GLY A 23 -21.87 -4.45 7.80
C GLY A 23 -20.39 -4.75 7.56
N GLY A 24 -19.56 -4.85 8.62
CA GLY A 24 -18.15 -5.24 8.51
C GLY A 24 -17.17 -4.07 8.50
N VAL A 25 -17.58 -2.87 8.91
CA VAL A 25 -16.64 -1.79 9.19
C VAL A 25 -15.83 -2.13 10.45
N ASP A 26 -14.51 -2.09 10.33
CA ASP A 26 -13.55 -2.48 11.37
C ASP A 26 -12.92 -1.28 12.10
N ALA A 27 -13.04 -0.08 11.55
CA ALA A 27 -12.59 1.15 12.19
C ALA A 27 -13.56 2.31 11.91
N ILE A 28 -13.81 3.12 12.92
CA ILE A 28 -14.74 4.26 12.86
C ILE A 28 -14.03 5.50 13.40
N TYR A 29 -13.87 6.48 12.54
CA TYR A 29 -13.43 7.80 12.93
C TYR A 29 -14.65 8.69 13.17
N LEU A 30 -14.94 8.95 14.45
CA LEU A 30 -15.96 9.88 14.88
C LEU A 30 -15.44 11.31 14.66
N ARG A 31 -15.74 11.84 13.49
CA ARG A 31 -15.30 13.19 13.11
C ARG A 31 -16.22 14.22 13.73
N ASP A 32 -15.81 14.80 14.84
CA ASP A 32 -16.48 15.95 15.44
C ASP A 32 -16.02 17.24 14.76
N ALA A 33 -16.80 17.73 13.81
CA ALA A 33 -16.52 18.94 13.05
C ALA A 33 -17.11 20.16 13.75
N GLY A 34 -16.35 20.75 14.69
CA GLY A 34 -16.74 21.97 15.41
C GLY A 34 -17.83 21.76 16.43
N GLY A 35 -17.76 20.67 17.21
CA GLY A 35 -18.74 20.38 18.27
C GLY A 35 -20.06 19.85 17.71
N SER A 36 -20.02 19.08 16.63
CA SER A 36 -21.22 18.49 16.03
C SER A 36 -21.77 17.28 16.79
N ILE A 37 -21.00 16.79 17.78
CA ILE A 37 -21.38 15.71 18.68
C ILE A 37 -21.47 16.31 20.09
N ASP A 38 -22.68 16.43 20.61
CA ASP A 38 -22.98 17.17 21.87
C ASP A 38 -22.19 16.63 23.08
N ASP A 39 -22.13 15.33 23.26
CA ASP A 39 -21.33 14.67 24.32
C ASP A 39 -20.52 13.53 23.73
N LEU A 40 -19.31 13.86 23.27
CA LEU A 40 -18.40 12.89 22.64
C LEU A 40 -18.01 11.75 23.61
N PRO A 41 -17.68 11.99 24.90
CA PRO A 41 -17.42 10.93 25.86
C PRO A 41 -18.60 9.99 26.13
N LEU A 42 -19.81 10.49 26.22
CA LEU A 42 -21.02 9.67 26.38
C LEU A 42 -21.30 8.88 25.11
N THR A 43 -21.24 9.53 23.95
CA THR A 43 -21.42 8.90 22.64
C THR A 43 -20.45 7.74 22.42
N THR A 44 -19.17 7.94 22.71
CA THR A 44 -18.14 6.88 22.55
C THR A 44 -18.37 5.71 23.51
N ARG A 45 -18.77 5.97 24.76
CA ARG A 45 -19.11 4.88 25.71
C ARG A 45 -20.31 4.09 25.23
N THR A 46 -21.37 4.79 24.76
CA THR A 46 -22.58 4.13 24.25
C THR A 46 -22.26 3.27 23.03
N LEU A 47 -21.49 3.80 22.08
CA LEU A 47 -21.05 3.05 20.91
C LEU A 47 -20.21 1.83 21.29
N ARG A 48 -19.29 1.98 22.24
CA ARG A 48 -18.46 0.85 22.69
C ARG A 48 -19.30 -0.31 23.23
N VAL A 49 -20.37 -0.01 23.95
CA VAL A 49 -21.33 -1.04 24.43
C VAL A 49 -22.06 -1.71 23.28
N GLN A 50 -22.43 -0.96 22.23
CA GLN A 50 -23.19 -1.50 21.09
C GLN A 50 -22.35 -2.30 20.10
N ILE A 51 -21.13 -1.85 19.79
CA ILE A 51 -20.30 -2.46 18.72
C ILE A 51 -19.13 -3.28 19.26
N GLY A 52 -18.90 -3.29 20.58
CA GLY A 52 -17.82 -4.04 21.22
C GLY A 52 -16.41 -3.50 20.93
N ASP A 53 -15.37 -4.25 21.34
CA ASP A 53 -13.97 -3.85 21.23
C ASP A 53 -13.30 -4.24 19.91
N ALA A 54 -13.97 -5.07 19.11
CA ALA A 54 -13.43 -5.51 17.82
C ALA A 54 -13.35 -4.37 16.77
N VAL A 55 -14.14 -3.31 16.95
CA VAL A 55 -14.15 -2.13 16.07
C VAL A 55 -13.31 -1.01 16.71
N THR A 56 -12.30 -0.56 15.99
CA THR A 56 -11.46 0.56 16.43
C THR A 56 -12.25 1.87 16.37
N LEU A 57 -12.39 2.55 17.50
CA LEU A 57 -12.94 3.91 17.56
C LEU A 57 -11.81 4.93 17.62
N LEU A 58 -11.95 6.00 16.84
CA LEU A 58 -11.02 7.13 16.79
C LEU A 58 -11.80 8.44 16.88
N VAL A 59 -11.21 9.44 17.53
CA VAL A 59 -11.75 10.80 17.61
C VAL A 59 -10.72 11.82 17.13
N ASN A 60 -11.17 13.02 16.79
CA ASN A 60 -10.29 14.19 16.66
C ASN A 60 -10.38 15.07 17.92
N GLY A 61 -9.62 16.17 17.96
CA GLY A 61 -9.63 17.12 19.07
C GLY A 61 -8.42 17.03 19.99
N GLY A 62 -7.41 16.27 19.58
CA GLY A 62 -6.13 16.15 20.31
C GLY A 62 -6.09 15.05 21.36
N PRO A 63 -4.95 14.89 22.04
CA PRO A 63 -4.73 13.83 23.03
C PRO A 63 -5.76 13.80 24.17
N GLN A 64 -6.20 14.96 24.63
CA GLN A 64 -7.17 15.06 25.73
C GLN A 64 -8.53 14.45 25.36
N ALA A 65 -8.99 14.66 24.13
CA ALA A 65 -10.21 14.03 23.63
C ALA A 65 -10.10 12.51 23.59
N ALA A 66 -8.97 11.98 23.08
CA ALA A 66 -8.74 10.54 23.03
C ALA A 66 -8.67 9.91 24.41
N LEU A 67 -8.01 10.56 25.38
CA LEU A 67 -7.97 10.13 26.78
C LEU A 67 -9.35 10.13 27.44
N ALA A 68 -10.11 11.21 27.28
CA ALA A 68 -11.45 11.34 27.85
C ALA A 68 -12.43 10.30 27.31
N THR A 69 -12.27 9.91 26.05
CA THR A 69 -13.12 8.94 25.36
C THR A 69 -12.59 7.51 25.41
N ARG A 70 -11.34 7.30 25.82
CA ARG A 70 -10.62 6.02 25.77
C ARG A 70 -10.62 5.40 24.36
N THR A 71 -10.35 6.24 23.36
CA THR A 71 -10.30 5.85 21.95
C THR A 71 -8.92 6.12 21.34
N GLY A 72 -8.73 5.74 20.06
CA GLY A 72 -7.63 6.24 19.28
C GLY A 72 -7.81 7.71 18.89
N LEU A 73 -6.73 8.32 18.43
CA LEU A 73 -6.68 9.71 17.96
C LEU A 73 -6.50 9.75 16.43
N HIS A 74 -7.28 10.57 15.75
CA HIS A 74 -7.02 10.93 14.37
C HIS A 74 -6.64 12.40 14.24
N LEU A 75 -5.43 12.65 13.78
CA LEU A 75 -4.84 13.98 13.58
C LEU A 75 -5.13 14.47 12.15
N ARG A 76 -5.56 15.73 12.03
CA ARG A 76 -5.56 16.42 10.74
C ARG A 76 -4.11 16.81 10.40
N GLU A 77 -3.84 17.08 9.16
CA GLU A 77 -2.49 17.45 8.69
C GLU A 77 -1.91 18.69 9.40
N ARG A 78 -2.79 19.60 9.88
CA ARG A 78 -2.41 20.83 10.58
C ARG A 78 -2.30 20.69 12.09
N ASP A 79 -2.66 19.56 12.64
CA ASP A 79 -2.58 19.29 14.07
C ASP A 79 -1.13 19.00 14.47
N MET A 80 -0.87 18.72 15.75
CA MET A 80 0.44 18.32 16.24
C MET A 80 0.99 17.10 15.47
N THR A 81 2.29 16.87 15.57
CA THR A 81 2.88 15.69 14.94
C THR A 81 2.45 14.39 15.63
N PRO A 82 2.38 13.26 14.90
CA PRO A 82 2.08 11.97 15.52
C PRO A 82 3.05 11.60 16.64
N ALA A 83 4.33 11.93 16.50
CA ALA A 83 5.33 11.71 17.53
C ALA A 83 5.05 12.49 18.82
N ALA A 84 4.61 13.75 18.72
CA ALA A 84 4.22 14.53 19.88
C ALA A 84 2.95 13.95 20.56
N ALA A 85 1.94 13.59 19.77
CA ALA A 85 0.76 12.91 20.30
C ALA A 85 1.09 11.56 20.97
N ARG A 86 2.01 10.80 20.40
CA ARG A 86 2.49 9.54 20.95
C ARG A 86 3.15 9.72 22.33
N SER A 87 3.90 10.81 22.50
CA SER A 87 4.54 11.13 23.80
C SER A 87 3.53 11.39 24.91
N GLU A 88 2.34 11.95 24.56
CA GLU A 88 1.28 12.22 25.51
C GLU A 88 0.37 11.00 25.76
N LEU A 89 0.10 10.19 24.73
CA LEU A 89 -0.88 9.10 24.79
C LEU A 89 -0.26 7.75 25.14
N GLY A 90 1.06 7.61 25.05
CA GLY A 90 1.77 6.34 25.23
C GLY A 90 1.74 5.43 24.00
N PRO A 91 2.38 4.25 24.09
CA PRO A 91 2.65 3.39 22.93
C PRO A 91 1.44 2.62 22.41
N THR A 92 0.40 2.44 23.20
CA THR A 92 -0.72 1.53 22.88
C THR A 92 -1.92 2.19 22.21
N VAL A 93 -2.02 3.52 22.24
CA VAL A 93 -3.14 4.26 21.63
C VAL A 93 -2.93 4.35 20.12
N THR A 94 -3.93 3.98 19.35
CA THR A 94 -3.89 4.11 17.88
C THR A 94 -3.90 5.58 17.47
N ILE A 95 -2.92 6.01 16.69
CA ILE A 95 -2.79 7.37 16.16
C ILE A 95 -2.80 7.33 14.64
N GLY A 96 -3.82 7.94 14.03
CA GLY A 96 -3.89 8.15 12.60
C GLY A 96 -3.63 9.61 12.22
N ARG A 97 -3.24 9.86 10.97
CA ARG A 97 -3.05 11.20 10.41
C ARG A 97 -3.60 11.33 9.00
N SER A 98 -4.35 12.40 8.74
CA SER A 98 -4.71 12.79 7.37
C SER A 98 -3.50 13.36 6.64
N VAL A 99 -3.31 12.98 5.37
CA VAL A 99 -2.26 13.49 4.49
C VAL A 99 -2.82 13.77 3.10
N HIS A 100 -2.30 14.82 2.45
CA HIS A 100 -2.72 15.25 1.13
C HIS A 100 -1.55 15.39 0.16
N THR A 101 -0.32 15.34 0.66
CA THR A 101 0.93 15.52 -0.10
C THR A 101 1.97 14.47 0.30
N LEU A 102 3.01 14.33 -0.51
CA LEU A 102 4.16 13.46 -0.20
C LEU A 102 4.88 13.90 1.06
N GLU A 103 5.07 15.22 1.23
CA GLU A 103 5.72 15.79 2.42
C GLU A 103 4.91 15.47 3.69
N GLY A 104 3.58 15.58 3.63
CA GLY A 104 2.68 15.22 4.71
C GLY A 104 2.79 13.74 5.07
N ALA A 105 2.93 12.86 4.07
CA ALA A 105 3.12 11.43 4.28
C ALA A 105 4.46 11.13 4.97
N VAL A 106 5.57 11.66 4.45
CA VAL A 106 6.92 11.50 5.05
C VAL A 106 6.96 12.01 6.50
N ALA A 107 6.30 13.14 6.78
CA ALA A 107 6.22 13.74 8.11
C ALA A 107 5.30 13.00 9.09
N SER A 108 4.79 11.82 8.72
CA SER A 108 3.84 11.05 9.56
C SER A 108 4.51 10.00 10.46
N THR A 109 5.82 10.09 10.69
CA THR A 109 6.54 9.22 11.62
C THR A 109 5.88 9.26 13.02
N GLY A 110 5.63 8.07 13.58
CA GLY A 110 4.93 7.91 14.85
C GLY A 110 3.42 7.70 14.72
N ALA A 111 2.84 7.83 13.53
CA ALA A 111 1.47 7.39 13.25
C ALA A 111 1.42 5.87 13.02
N ASP A 112 0.29 5.25 13.39
CA ASP A 112 0.02 3.84 13.11
C ASP A 112 -0.58 3.65 11.71
N TYR A 113 -1.19 4.70 11.14
CA TYR A 113 -1.65 4.74 9.77
C TYR A 113 -1.78 6.19 9.28
N VAL A 114 -1.75 6.38 7.98
CA VAL A 114 -2.15 7.64 7.35
C VAL A 114 -3.44 7.47 6.54
N LEU A 115 -4.26 8.51 6.54
CA LEU A 115 -5.47 8.62 5.74
C LEU A 115 -5.18 9.54 4.56
N ALA A 116 -4.88 8.95 3.40
CA ALA A 116 -4.46 9.66 2.20
C ALA A 116 -5.65 10.02 1.29
N GLY A 117 -5.76 11.26 0.93
CA GLY A 117 -6.84 11.68 0.03
C GLY A 117 -6.94 13.17 -0.22
N HIS A 118 -7.87 13.52 -1.07
CA HIS A 118 -8.93 12.66 -1.67
C HIS A 118 -8.44 12.00 -2.99
N VAL A 119 -8.73 10.71 -3.13
CA VAL A 119 -8.24 9.95 -4.29
C VAL A 119 -9.06 10.26 -5.54
N TYR A 120 -10.38 10.34 -5.43
CA TYR A 120 -11.28 10.69 -6.53
C TYR A 120 -12.11 11.92 -6.20
N SER A 121 -12.57 12.61 -7.23
CA SER A 121 -13.50 13.73 -7.06
C SER A 121 -14.72 13.32 -6.23
N SER A 122 -15.14 14.19 -5.34
CA SER A 122 -16.30 13.96 -4.49
C SER A 122 -17.03 15.26 -4.16
N PRO A 123 -18.34 15.20 -3.87
CA PRO A 123 -19.12 16.38 -3.48
C PRO A 123 -18.58 17.09 -2.24
N SER A 124 -17.79 16.41 -1.41
CA SER A 124 -17.22 16.99 -0.18
C SER A 124 -16.08 17.97 -0.42
N LYS A 125 -15.46 17.95 -1.61
CA LYS A 125 -14.32 18.82 -1.98
C LYS A 125 -14.46 19.33 -3.42
N PRO A 126 -15.47 20.15 -3.72
CA PRO A 126 -15.68 20.67 -5.06
C PRO A 126 -14.50 21.56 -5.47
N GLY A 127 -14.02 21.38 -6.70
CA GLY A 127 -12.92 22.19 -7.26
C GLY A 127 -11.51 21.82 -6.81
N TRP A 128 -11.33 20.84 -5.94
CA TRP A 128 -10.01 20.34 -5.56
C TRP A 128 -9.55 19.26 -6.55
N VAL A 129 -8.26 19.31 -6.92
CA VAL A 129 -7.66 18.29 -7.78
C VAL A 129 -7.47 17.01 -6.96
N PRO A 130 -8.04 15.88 -7.38
CA PRO A 130 -7.85 14.61 -6.69
C PRO A 130 -6.42 14.08 -6.91
N LEU A 131 -5.93 13.27 -5.96
CA LEU A 131 -4.62 12.60 -6.07
C LEU A 131 -4.57 11.63 -7.26
N GLY A 132 -5.68 11.01 -7.59
CA GLY A 132 -5.69 9.86 -8.48
C GLY A 132 -5.04 8.61 -7.87
N PRO A 133 -5.13 7.47 -8.55
CA PRO A 133 -4.41 6.25 -8.15
C PRO A 133 -2.89 6.42 -8.17
N GLU A 134 -2.34 7.17 -9.13
CA GLU A 134 -0.91 7.44 -9.27
C GLU A 134 -0.38 8.23 -8.07
N GLY A 135 -1.01 9.35 -7.71
CA GLY A 135 -0.61 10.14 -6.54
C GLY A 135 -0.79 9.37 -5.22
N LEU A 136 -1.79 8.46 -5.16
CA LEU A 136 -1.92 7.56 -4.02
C LEU A 136 -0.75 6.57 -3.95
N ALA A 137 -0.32 6.00 -5.07
CA ALA A 137 0.83 5.08 -5.13
C ALA A 137 2.13 5.78 -4.69
N GLU A 138 2.35 7.03 -5.08
CA GLU A 138 3.48 7.84 -4.63
C GLU A 138 3.47 8.04 -3.11
N ILE A 139 2.30 8.35 -2.52
CA ILE A 139 2.14 8.46 -1.07
C ILE A 139 2.44 7.11 -0.38
N VAL A 140 1.93 6.01 -0.92
CA VAL A 140 2.18 4.66 -0.39
C VAL A 140 3.68 4.34 -0.36
N ALA A 141 4.41 4.74 -1.40
CA ALA A 141 5.85 4.46 -1.52
C ALA A 141 6.70 5.18 -0.47
N VAL A 142 6.26 6.34 0.05
CA VAL A 142 7.04 7.16 0.99
C VAL A 142 6.50 7.16 2.42
N ALA A 143 5.28 6.69 2.64
CA ALA A 143 4.66 6.69 3.96
C ALA A 143 5.38 5.71 4.91
N PRO A 144 5.69 6.14 6.16
CA PRO A 144 6.38 5.29 7.14
C PRO A 144 5.46 4.24 7.79
N CYS A 145 4.19 4.25 7.44
CA CYS A 145 3.16 3.38 8.03
C CYS A 145 2.07 3.04 6.99
N PRO A 146 1.17 2.08 7.27
CA PRO A 146 0.09 1.72 6.37
C PRO A 146 -0.75 2.90 5.89
N VAL A 147 -1.09 2.91 4.60
CA VAL A 147 -1.93 3.94 3.98
C VAL A 147 -3.35 3.43 3.82
N ILE A 148 -4.30 4.20 4.31
CA ILE A 148 -5.75 4.04 4.08
C ILE A 148 -6.18 5.14 3.11
N ALA A 149 -6.78 4.76 2.00
CA ALA A 149 -7.23 5.71 0.99
C ALA A 149 -8.61 6.28 1.31
N ILE A 150 -8.84 7.56 1.05
CA ILE A 150 -10.16 8.21 1.23
C ILE A 150 -10.49 9.14 0.07
N GLY A 151 -11.79 9.31 -0.19
CA GLY A 151 -12.35 10.30 -1.10
C GLY A 151 -12.85 9.73 -2.41
N GLY A 152 -14.16 9.77 -2.61
CA GLY A 152 -14.85 9.31 -3.81
C GLY A 152 -14.77 7.80 -4.06
N ILE A 153 -14.47 6.99 -3.03
CA ILE A 153 -14.31 5.55 -3.14
C ILE A 153 -15.67 4.86 -3.09
N THR A 154 -15.89 4.00 -4.07
CA THR A 154 -17.08 3.14 -4.24
C THR A 154 -16.60 1.69 -4.38
N PRO A 155 -17.47 0.67 -4.20
CA PRO A 155 -17.04 -0.74 -4.29
C PRO A 155 -16.30 -1.11 -5.58
N ASP A 156 -16.68 -0.54 -6.71
CA ASP A 156 -16.05 -0.75 -8.03
C ASP A 156 -14.63 -0.15 -8.13
N ARG A 157 -14.31 0.87 -7.34
CA ARG A 157 -12.98 1.51 -7.30
C ARG A 157 -12.01 0.88 -6.32
N VAL A 158 -12.51 0.03 -5.39
CA VAL A 158 -11.67 -0.57 -4.34
C VAL A 158 -10.50 -1.35 -4.90
N ALA A 159 -10.72 -2.15 -5.94
CA ALA A 159 -9.65 -2.97 -6.53
C ALA A 159 -8.49 -2.12 -7.09
N GLU A 160 -8.81 -1.01 -7.75
CA GLU A 160 -7.81 -0.06 -8.25
C GLU A 160 -7.03 0.58 -7.09
N VAL A 161 -7.71 1.02 -6.04
CA VAL A 161 -7.10 1.60 -4.83
C VAL A 161 -6.16 0.60 -4.14
N ILE A 162 -6.57 -0.66 -3.97
CA ILE A 162 -5.74 -1.67 -3.30
C ILE A 162 -4.50 -2.04 -4.14
N ARG A 163 -4.59 -2.00 -5.47
CA ARG A 163 -3.43 -2.21 -6.37
C ARG A 163 -2.34 -1.16 -6.22
N THR A 164 -2.65 0.06 -5.76
CA THR A 164 -1.60 1.07 -5.46
C THR A 164 -0.73 0.72 -4.25
N GLY A 165 -1.08 -0.32 -3.50
CA GLY A 165 -0.40 -0.69 -2.25
C GLY A 165 -1.12 -0.22 -0.99
N ALA A 166 -2.21 0.54 -1.10
CA ALA A 166 -3.03 0.93 0.04
C ALA A 166 -3.50 -0.31 0.83
N ARG A 167 -3.52 -0.18 2.17
CA ARG A 167 -3.90 -1.28 3.08
C ARG A 167 -5.41 -1.44 3.21
N GLY A 168 -6.16 -0.39 2.86
CA GLY A 168 -7.60 -0.38 2.96
C GLY A 168 -8.19 0.94 2.47
N VAL A 169 -9.49 1.07 2.66
CA VAL A 169 -10.24 2.25 2.26
C VAL A 169 -11.01 2.87 3.42
N ALA A 170 -11.21 4.18 3.36
CA ALA A 170 -12.12 4.92 4.21
C ALA A 170 -13.16 5.65 3.37
N VAL A 171 -14.38 5.70 3.86
CA VAL A 171 -15.49 6.35 3.18
C VAL A 171 -16.28 7.25 4.14
N ILE A 172 -16.93 8.27 3.55
CA ILE A 172 -17.94 9.09 4.23
C ILE A 172 -19.29 8.81 3.56
N GLY A 173 -19.57 9.50 2.46
CA GLY A 173 -20.87 9.50 1.82
C GLY A 173 -21.37 8.12 1.38
N ALA A 174 -20.48 7.23 0.95
CA ALA A 174 -20.86 5.89 0.53
C ALA A 174 -21.60 5.07 1.61
N ILE A 175 -21.41 5.39 2.89
CA ILE A 175 -22.15 4.77 4.00
C ILE A 175 -23.10 5.78 4.67
N VAL A 176 -22.60 6.98 4.97
CA VAL A 176 -23.35 8.00 5.73
C VAL A 176 -24.65 8.43 5.02
N GLU A 177 -24.63 8.49 3.69
CA GLU A 177 -25.78 8.90 2.87
C GLU A 177 -26.57 7.72 2.27
N ALA A 178 -26.16 6.50 2.56
CA ALA A 178 -26.86 5.31 2.07
C ALA A 178 -28.21 5.14 2.74
N ASP A 179 -29.20 4.69 1.98
CA ASP A 179 -30.50 4.31 2.54
C ASP A 179 -30.39 3.06 3.43
N ASN A 180 -29.40 2.20 3.17
CA ASN A 180 -29.06 1.04 3.99
C ASN A 180 -27.55 1.02 4.26
N PRO A 181 -27.07 1.63 5.35
CA PRO A 181 -25.67 1.69 5.72
C PRO A 181 -25.00 0.34 5.92
N ARG A 182 -25.73 -0.66 6.47
CA ARG A 182 -25.21 -2.02 6.62
C ARG A 182 -24.91 -2.67 5.27
N ALA A 183 -25.83 -2.60 4.33
CA ALA A 183 -25.62 -3.15 2.99
C ALA A 183 -24.48 -2.45 2.26
N ALA A 184 -24.39 -1.12 2.36
CA ALA A 184 -23.30 -0.33 1.77
C ALA A 184 -21.93 -0.69 2.38
N ALA A 185 -21.86 -0.86 3.70
CA ALA A 185 -20.66 -1.30 4.40
C ALA A 185 -20.25 -2.72 3.98
N THR A 186 -21.22 -3.66 3.89
CA THR A 186 -20.98 -5.03 3.44
C THR A 186 -20.44 -5.08 2.02
N ALA A 187 -21.00 -4.30 1.10
CA ALA A 187 -20.51 -4.24 -0.29
C ALA A 187 -19.05 -3.76 -0.35
N LEU A 188 -18.70 -2.72 0.41
CA LEU A 188 -17.32 -2.22 0.52
C LEU A 188 -16.40 -3.26 1.17
N ARG A 189 -16.83 -3.94 2.22
CA ARG A 189 -16.06 -4.98 2.91
C ARG A 189 -15.70 -6.12 1.96
N VAL A 190 -16.69 -6.65 1.26
CA VAL A 190 -16.51 -7.72 0.26
C VAL A 190 -15.54 -7.29 -0.84
N ALA A 191 -15.68 -6.05 -1.33
CA ALA A 191 -14.76 -5.52 -2.34
C ALA A 191 -13.32 -5.42 -1.84
N VAL A 192 -13.11 -4.96 -0.60
CA VAL A 192 -11.78 -4.87 0.04
C VAL A 192 -11.17 -6.25 0.23
N ASP A 193 -11.92 -7.20 0.79
CA ASP A 193 -11.42 -8.56 1.05
C ASP A 193 -10.99 -9.24 -0.25
N ARG A 194 -11.82 -9.16 -1.29
CA ARG A 194 -11.49 -9.69 -2.63
C ARG A 194 -10.22 -9.04 -3.19
N ALA A 195 -10.11 -7.72 -3.13
CA ALA A 195 -8.95 -7.01 -3.68
C ALA A 195 -7.65 -7.35 -2.93
N LEU A 196 -7.70 -7.47 -1.60
CA LEU A 196 -6.55 -7.87 -0.78
C LEU A 196 -6.13 -9.30 -1.06
N GLN A 197 -7.09 -10.22 -1.23
CA GLN A 197 -6.81 -11.62 -1.58
C GLN A 197 -6.10 -11.71 -2.94
N HIS A 198 -6.63 -11.06 -3.99
CA HIS A 198 -5.98 -11.04 -5.30
C HIS A 198 -4.55 -10.50 -5.25
N ARG A 199 -4.33 -9.41 -4.51
CA ARG A 199 -2.98 -8.86 -4.35
C ARG A 199 -2.02 -9.84 -3.67
N GLN A 200 -2.49 -10.61 -2.68
CA GLN A 200 -1.67 -11.64 -2.02
C GLN A 200 -1.31 -12.78 -2.98
N GLU A 201 -2.26 -13.21 -3.80
CA GLU A 201 -2.07 -14.24 -4.82
C GLU A 201 -1.03 -13.80 -5.87
N GLU A 202 -1.13 -12.56 -6.39
CA GLU A 202 -0.17 -11.97 -7.33
C GLU A 202 1.25 -11.90 -6.76
N VAL A 203 1.40 -11.45 -5.52
CA VAL A 203 2.70 -11.39 -4.82
C VAL A 203 3.28 -12.78 -4.62
N SER A 204 2.45 -13.75 -4.20
CA SER A 204 2.88 -15.14 -4.01
C SER A 204 3.31 -15.79 -5.33
N MET A 205 2.54 -15.58 -6.40
CA MET A 205 2.88 -16.10 -7.73
C MET A 205 4.20 -15.50 -8.24
N SER A 206 4.39 -14.21 -8.10
CA SER A 206 5.62 -13.52 -8.49
C SER A 206 6.84 -14.06 -7.72
N ALA A 207 6.70 -14.26 -6.40
CA ALA A 207 7.74 -14.84 -5.56
C ALA A 207 8.08 -16.27 -5.98
N GLN A 208 7.07 -17.10 -6.33
CA GLN A 208 7.28 -18.46 -6.82
C GLN A 208 8.02 -18.49 -8.18
N ILE A 209 7.69 -17.57 -9.09
CA ILE A 209 8.37 -17.42 -10.38
C ILE A 209 9.84 -17.06 -10.17
N ILE A 210 10.12 -16.08 -9.28
CA ILE A 210 11.50 -15.67 -8.96
C ILE A 210 12.27 -16.84 -8.36
N ALA A 211 11.71 -17.53 -7.35
CA ALA A 211 12.35 -18.69 -6.72
C ALA A 211 12.60 -19.84 -7.72
N ARG A 212 11.67 -20.06 -8.65
CA ARG A 212 11.85 -21.07 -9.70
C ARG A 212 12.98 -20.70 -10.66
N ASN A 213 13.11 -19.41 -11.01
CA ASN A 213 14.20 -18.93 -11.86
C ASN A 213 15.55 -18.99 -11.14
N GLU A 214 15.62 -18.70 -9.84
CA GLU A 214 16.84 -18.85 -9.04
C GLU A 214 17.25 -20.33 -8.89
N THR A 215 16.29 -21.25 -8.74
CA THR A 215 16.57 -22.70 -8.64
C THR A 215 17.06 -23.28 -9.95
N SER A 216 16.82 -22.61 -11.07
CA SER A 216 17.33 -22.99 -12.41
C SER A 216 18.62 -22.27 -12.80
N ALA A 217 19.25 -21.53 -11.89
CA ALA A 217 20.52 -20.88 -12.15
C ALA A 217 21.70 -21.90 -12.07
N VAL A 218 22.66 -21.73 -12.94
CA VAL A 218 23.93 -22.49 -12.94
C VAL A 218 25.11 -21.56 -12.73
N GLU A 219 26.14 -22.02 -12.03
CA GLU A 219 27.36 -21.26 -11.82
C GLU A 219 28.38 -21.59 -12.89
N ILE A 220 28.93 -20.57 -13.53
CA ILE A 220 30.05 -20.64 -14.46
C ILE A 220 31.20 -19.76 -13.98
N VAL A 221 32.38 -19.91 -14.48
CA VAL A 221 33.53 -19.04 -14.18
C VAL A 221 33.84 -18.19 -15.41
N VAL A 222 33.82 -16.88 -15.26
CA VAL A 222 34.10 -15.90 -16.33
C VAL A 222 35.29 -15.04 -15.95
N ASN A 223 36.35 -15.07 -16.75
CA ASN A 223 37.61 -14.36 -16.50
C ASN A 223 38.08 -14.60 -15.05
N GLY A 224 38.03 -15.85 -14.61
CA GLY A 224 38.45 -16.27 -13.28
C GLY A 224 37.47 -15.96 -12.13
N LYS A 225 36.30 -15.38 -12.40
CA LYS A 225 35.30 -15.05 -11.36
C LYS A 225 34.03 -15.88 -11.49
N PRO A 226 33.45 -16.37 -10.39
CA PRO A 226 32.17 -17.08 -10.43
C PRO A 226 31.06 -16.13 -10.86
N VAL A 227 30.16 -16.59 -11.73
CA VAL A 227 29.02 -15.89 -12.26
C VAL A 227 27.81 -16.80 -12.31
N SER A 228 26.71 -16.42 -11.73
CA SER A 228 25.44 -17.14 -11.85
C SER A 228 24.71 -16.70 -13.13
N ILE A 229 24.25 -17.69 -13.92
CA ILE A 229 23.46 -17.48 -15.14
C ILE A 229 22.23 -18.37 -15.12
N SER A 230 21.23 -18.06 -15.92
CA SER A 230 20.05 -18.93 -16.07
C SER A 230 20.47 -20.27 -16.72
N ALA A 231 19.92 -21.37 -16.24
CA ALA A 231 20.13 -22.68 -16.86
C ALA A 231 19.64 -22.65 -18.32
N GLY A 232 20.46 -23.15 -19.23
CA GLY A 232 20.17 -23.16 -20.66
C GLY A 232 20.47 -21.84 -21.39
N ALA A 233 21.02 -20.82 -20.70
CA ALA A 233 21.46 -19.59 -21.35
C ALA A 233 22.58 -19.90 -22.35
N THR A 234 22.58 -19.17 -23.47
CA THR A 234 23.63 -19.28 -24.50
C THR A 234 24.76 -18.28 -24.25
N VAL A 235 25.86 -18.38 -24.99
CA VAL A 235 26.91 -17.36 -24.99
C VAL A 235 26.34 -15.99 -25.40
N HIS A 236 25.46 -15.95 -26.39
CA HIS A 236 24.74 -14.71 -26.79
C HIS A 236 23.98 -14.11 -25.66
N ASP A 237 23.13 -14.89 -24.93
CA ASP A 237 22.35 -14.43 -23.81
C ASP A 237 23.22 -13.86 -22.68
N PHE A 238 24.34 -14.53 -22.42
CA PHE A 238 25.31 -14.06 -21.43
C PHE A 238 25.93 -12.72 -21.83
N LEU A 239 26.35 -12.53 -23.08
CA LEU A 239 26.91 -11.26 -23.58
C LEU A 239 25.86 -10.14 -23.54
N ALA A 240 24.65 -10.42 -23.99
CA ALA A 240 23.53 -9.46 -23.95
C ALA A 240 23.24 -8.99 -22.52
N GLY A 241 23.24 -9.91 -21.54
CA GLY A 241 23.10 -9.59 -20.13
C GLY A 241 24.22 -8.68 -19.56
N LYS A 242 25.40 -8.69 -20.19
CA LYS A 242 26.51 -7.77 -19.90
C LYS A 242 26.51 -6.50 -20.75
N ARG A 243 25.48 -6.28 -21.56
CA ARG A 243 25.36 -5.16 -22.54
C ARG A 243 26.46 -5.17 -23.60
N MET A 244 26.93 -6.37 -23.96
CA MET A 244 27.91 -6.61 -25.01
C MET A 244 27.20 -7.20 -26.22
N THR A 245 27.60 -6.79 -27.42
CA THR A 245 27.16 -7.42 -28.66
C THR A 245 28.16 -8.52 -29.08
N ASP A 246 27.70 -9.51 -29.83
CA ASP A 246 28.53 -10.60 -30.31
C ASP A 246 29.75 -10.11 -31.11
N ALA A 247 29.60 -8.98 -31.81
CA ALA A 247 30.68 -8.35 -32.56
C ALA A 247 31.78 -7.75 -31.66
N MET A 248 31.47 -7.41 -30.40
CA MET A 248 32.38 -6.75 -29.46
C MET A 248 33.17 -7.71 -28.59
N ALA A 249 32.89 -9.02 -28.67
CA ALA A 249 33.50 -10.01 -27.80
C ALA A 249 34.14 -11.15 -28.59
N ILE A 250 35.26 -11.65 -28.05
CA ILE A 250 35.82 -12.97 -28.39
C ILE A 250 35.64 -13.82 -27.14
N VAL A 251 34.99 -14.96 -27.27
CA VAL A 251 34.71 -15.88 -26.18
C VAL A 251 35.45 -17.18 -26.38
N GLU A 252 36.25 -17.56 -25.38
CA GLU A 252 36.80 -18.89 -25.21
C GLU A 252 35.99 -19.65 -24.16
N ARG A 253 35.61 -20.88 -24.44
CA ARG A 253 34.90 -21.76 -23.50
C ARG A 253 35.73 -23.01 -23.26
N ASN A 254 36.11 -23.25 -22.03
CA ASN A 254 36.87 -24.41 -21.58
C ASN A 254 38.20 -24.63 -22.35
N GLY A 255 38.84 -23.54 -22.82
CA GLY A 255 40.08 -23.56 -23.57
C GLY A 255 39.90 -23.54 -25.09
N GLU A 256 38.67 -23.49 -25.61
CA GLU A 256 38.37 -23.45 -27.04
C GLU A 256 37.64 -22.17 -27.42
N ILE A 257 38.07 -21.54 -28.54
CA ILE A 257 37.38 -20.35 -29.05
C ILE A 257 36.03 -20.74 -29.64
N VAL A 258 34.94 -20.11 -29.14
CA VAL A 258 33.61 -20.27 -29.71
C VAL A 258 33.49 -19.37 -30.94
N PRO A 259 33.17 -19.92 -32.13
CA PRO A 259 32.90 -19.09 -33.31
C PRO A 259 31.73 -18.14 -33.08
N ARG A 260 31.85 -16.90 -33.54
CA ARG A 260 30.78 -15.87 -33.34
C ARG A 260 29.42 -16.31 -33.87
N GLY A 261 29.41 -17.04 -35.01
CA GLY A 261 28.16 -17.54 -35.58
C GLY A 261 27.47 -18.62 -34.74
N GLU A 262 28.16 -19.18 -33.75
CA GLU A 262 27.64 -20.22 -32.85
C GLU A 262 27.25 -19.69 -31.44
N TYR A 263 27.39 -18.39 -31.16
CA TYR A 263 27.10 -17.83 -29.85
C TYR A 263 25.63 -18.05 -29.44
N GLY A 264 24.67 -18.01 -30.39
CA GLY A 264 23.28 -18.27 -30.15
C GLY A 264 22.93 -19.73 -29.90
N ASP A 265 23.77 -20.66 -30.37
CA ASP A 265 23.53 -22.11 -30.27
C ASP A 265 24.40 -22.76 -29.18
N THR A 266 25.40 -22.05 -28.65
CA THR A 266 26.28 -22.54 -27.60
C THR A 266 25.67 -22.36 -26.23
N HIS A 267 25.00 -23.39 -25.72
CA HIS A 267 24.43 -23.40 -24.37
C HIS A 267 25.52 -23.57 -23.30
N LEU A 268 25.47 -22.72 -22.28
CA LEU A 268 26.36 -22.74 -21.12
C LEU A 268 25.86 -23.72 -20.06
N GLN A 269 26.81 -24.47 -19.46
CA GLN A 269 26.52 -25.47 -18.44
C GLN A 269 27.21 -25.12 -17.11
N ALA A 270 26.73 -25.73 -16.03
CA ALA A 270 27.36 -25.57 -14.71
C ALA A 270 28.84 -25.99 -14.78
N GLY A 271 29.72 -25.14 -14.25
CA GLY A 271 31.17 -25.38 -14.23
C GLY A 271 31.91 -24.91 -15.47
N ASP A 272 31.24 -24.44 -16.54
CA ASP A 272 31.93 -23.88 -17.70
C ASP A 272 32.85 -22.71 -17.31
N ARG A 273 34.00 -22.67 -17.97
CA ARG A 273 34.98 -21.57 -17.83
C ARG A 273 35.00 -20.76 -19.11
N LEU A 274 34.63 -19.47 -18.99
CA LEU A 274 34.66 -18.53 -20.11
C LEU A 274 35.79 -17.51 -19.90
N GLU A 275 36.57 -17.31 -20.93
CA GLU A 275 37.43 -16.15 -21.08
C GLU A 275 36.82 -15.24 -22.14
N VAL A 276 36.41 -14.05 -21.71
CA VAL A 276 35.72 -13.06 -22.56
C VAL A 276 36.62 -11.83 -22.71
N VAL A 277 37.08 -11.62 -23.94
CA VAL A 277 37.94 -10.49 -24.28
C VAL A 277 37.14 -9.47 -25.08
N HIS A 278 37.22 -8.22 -24.67
CA HIS A 278 36.61 -7.12 -25.41
C HIS A 278 37.46 -6.81 -26.63
N ALA A 279 36.92 -6.94 -27.83
CA ALA A 279 37.55 -6.46 -29.03
C ALA A 279 37.46 -4.95 -29.08
N VAL A 280 38.45 -4.24 -28.56
CA VAL A 280 38.57 -2.77 -28.75
C VAL A 280 39.05 -2.62 -30.19
N GLY A 281 38.19 -2.16 -31.09
CA GLY A 281 38.56 -1.78 -32.45
C GLY A 281 39.57 -0.69 -32.39
N GLY A 282 40.85 -1.03 -32.62
CA GLY A 282 41.86 -0.05 -32.97
C GLY A 282 41.72 0.25 -34.45
N GLY A 283 41.38 1.51 -34.77
CA GLY A 283 41.42 2.05 -36.10
C GLY A 283 41.71 3.54 -36.00
#